data_878057ea33c63e07add651382da0fa61
#
_entry.id   878057ea33c63e07add651382da0fa61
#
_cell.length_a   1.000
_cell.length_b   1.000
_cell.length_c   1.000
_cell.angle_alpha   90.00
_cell.angle_beta   90.00
_cell.angle_gamma   90.00
#
_symmetry.space_group_name_H-M   'P 1'
#
loop_
_entity.id
_entity.type
_entity.pdbx_description
1 polymer ?
#
loop_
_entity_poly.entity_id
_entity_poly.type
_entity_poly.pdbx_seq_one_letter_code
_entity_poly.pdbx_strand_id
1 'polypeptide(L)'
;MGRHWRLGAAILVGLAIASAVFWWASNTTRYAFDTSLEVIELTSPKSAPEHYAPGFMPTLEYSEVRAECAERTPTKRALFGDLHVHTAFSGDAYAEGTRLYPEAAYRFAKGEEILFPGPGDTDGSPVKLDRPLDFTAVTDHSEAFGESFICRNPGAYPGYNSRACQIYREGKEPGVRVFGVPRAGTRPQRVASVCGPDGADCREASKIVWKAVIQAAEEAYDRTPGCSFTSLVGYEYTRSPSGMHMHRNTIFKNASVPAFPGNYIDYPTLPDLLGKFETECRLGIEACDVISIPHNSNISSGNAFNPRSLAGLPEDAQQRHRVQRQAYDRLIEMTQHKGASECVNGVTDILGDEDEYCGVEAIREIGSEEQAFDTTGWIPRLFRTTIRECTDADFDLKDNLYKGPCIASRDFARGAWLEGLKAYAHSHVNPFQMGVIASTDTHVATPGNTAEASWPGHIVHENTLEGRLGEPRLGRHNRLESNAGGLAGVWAVENSRDAIFQSLKRRETFGTSGTRIQPRFFAGEYSGDLCSR
;
A
#
# COMPACT_ATOMS: atom_id res chain seq x y z
N MET A 1 20.13 17.97 -60.42
CA MET A 1 20.61 16.80 -59.63
C MET A 1 20.32 16.84 -58.10
N GLY A 2 20.10 17.98 -57.49
CA GLY A 2 19.95 18.06 -56.00
C GLY A 2 18.60 17.67 -55.41
N ARG A 3 17.54 17.58 -56.17
CA ARG A 3 16.17 17.34 -55.63
C ARG A 3 15.84 15.86 -55.42
N HIS A 4 16.39 14.98 -56.26
CA HIS A 4 16.19 13.54 -56.12
C HIS A 4 17.00 12.91 -54.98
N TRP A 5 18.17 13.50 -54.64
CA TRP A 5 18.98 13.04 -53.50
C TRP A 5 18.31 13.32 -52.15
N ARG A 6 17.62 14.45 -52.03
CA ARG A 6 16.89 14.80 -50.79
C ARG A 6 15.64 13.93 -50.58
N LEU A 7 14.98 13.55 -51.67
CA LEU A 7 13.83 12.61 -51.59
C LEU A 7 14.28 11.19 -51.24
N GLY A 8 15.38 10.70 -51.81
CA GLY A 8 15.94 9.39 -51.49
C GLY A 8 16.44 9.29 -50.02
N ALA A 9 17.06 10.33 -49.51
CA ALA A 9 17.51 10.39 -48.12
C ALA A 9 16.32 10.43 -47.13
N ALA A 10 15.26 11.20 -47.44
CA ALA A 10 14.05 11.25 -46.61
C ALA A 10 13.31 9.92 -46.58
N ILE A 11 13.25 9.19 -47.71
CA ILE A 11 12.64 7.85 -47.77
C ILE A 11 13.48 6.83 -47.00
N LEU A 12 14.80 6.86 -47.08
CA LEU A 12 15.70 5.97 -46.31
C LEU A 12 15.61 6.24 -44.79
N VAL A 13 15.55 7.50 -44.39
CA VAL A 13 15.35 7.87 -42.98
C VAL A 13 13.96 7.45 -42.49
N GLY A 14 12.92 7.65 -43.31
CA GLY A 14 11.57 7.18 -43.01
C GLY A 14 11.46 5.66 -42.87
N LEU A 15 12.13 4.90 -43.75
CA LEU A 15 12.21 3.45 -43.68
C LEU A 15 13.03 2.96 -42.48
N ALA A 16 14.13 3.65 -42.12
CA ALA A 16 14.90 3.32 -40.93
C ALA A 16 14.13 3.59 -39.63
N ILE A 17 13.38 4.70 -39.57
CA ILE A 17 12.50 5.01 -38.43
C ILE A 17 11.34 3.99 -38.37
N ALA A 18 10.70 3.68 -39.49
CA ALA A 18 9.65 2.67 -39.55
C ALA A 18 10.17 1.28 -39.15
N SER A 19 11.37 0.90 -39.59
CA SER A 19 12.02 -0.35 -39.20
C SER A 19 12.41 -0.37 -37.72
N ALA A 20 12.89 0.74 -37.16
CA ALA A 20 13.21 0.87 -35.75
C ALA A 20 11.94 0.85 -34.87
N VAL A 21 10.86 1.52 -35.32
CA VAL A 21 9.54 1.48 -34.65
C VAL A 21 8.93 0.09 -34.78
N PHE A 22 9.04 -0.56 -35.93
CA PHE A 22 8.57 -1.93 -36.12
C PHE A 22 9.39 -2.94 -35.33
N TRP A 23 10.70 -2.79 -35.27
CA TRP A 23 11.59 -3.62 -34.43
C TRP A 23 11.31 -3.38 -32.95
N TRP A 24 11.13 -2.14 -32.54
CA TRP A 24 10.78 -1.77 -31.17
C TRP A 24 9.36 -2.25 -30.81
N ALA A 25 8.37 -2.01 -31.68
CA ALA A 25 7.01 -2.52 -31.51
C ALA A 25 6.99 -4.06 -31.53
N SER A 26 7.76 -4.72 -32.40
CA SER A 26 7.85 -6.18 -32.42
C SER A 26 8.62 -6.75 -31.23
N ASN A 27 9.62 -6.03 -30.67
CA ASN A 27 10.25 -6.47 -29.43
C ASN A 27 9.40 -6.19 -28.18
N THR A 28 8.68 -5.08 -28.14
CA THR A 28 7.70 -4.85 -27.07
C THR A 28 6.48 -5.74 -27.21
N THR A 29 6.05 -6.10 -28.46
CA THR A 29 5.00 -7.09 -28.72
C THR A 29 5.52 -8.52 -28.70
N ARG A 30 6.81 -8.83 -28.91
CA ARG A 30 7.34 -10.18 -28.63
C ARG A 30 7.16 -10.58 -27.18
N TYR A 31 7.27 -9.66 -26.24
CA TYR A 31 6.82 -9.91 -24.87
C TYR A 31 5.30 -10.05 -24.73
N ALA A 32 4.51 -9.65 -25.73
CA ALA A 32 3.06 -9.77 -25.73
C ALA A 32 2.52 -10.91 -26.63
N PHE A 33 3.30 -11.46 -27.57
CA PHE A 33 2.80 -12.34 -28.63
C PHE A 33 3.69 -13.55 -29.01
N ASP A 34 4.63 -13.97 -28.16
CA ASP A 34 5.33 -15.22 -28.42
C ASP A 34 4.41 -16.41 -28.07
N THR A 35 3.77 -16.97 -29.08
CA THR A 35 2.86 -18.11 -28.99
C THR A 35 3.59 -19.47 -29.03
N SER A 36 4.93 -19.48 -28.99
CA SER A 36 5.74 -20.70 -29.14
C SER A 36 6.47 -21.13 -27.86
N LEU A 37 6.04 -20.70 -26.68
CA LEU A 37 6.60 -21.22 -25.45
C LEU A 37 6.01 -22.60 -25.17
N GLU A 38 6.84 -23.63 -25.29
CA GLU A 38 6.59 -24.94 -24.71
C GLU A 38 6.14 -24.76 -23.25
N VAL A 39 5.04 -25.42 -22.92
CA VAL A 39 4.53 -25.52 -21.56
C VAL A 39 5.59 -26.28 -20.77
N ILE A 40 6.49 -25.58 -20.10
CA ILE A 40 7.22 -26.17 -19.00
C ILE A 40 6.16 -26.37 -17.92
N GLU A 41 5.82 -27.62 -17.67
CA GLU A 41 5.09 -28.00 -16.45
C GLU A 41 5.95 -27.56 -15.26
N LEU A 42 5.71 -26.32 -14.83
CA LEU A 42 6.13 -25.91 -13.51
C LEU A 42 5.36 -26.80 -12.54
N THR A 43 6.08 -27.66 -11.85
CA THR A 43 5.55 -28.41 -10.70
C THR A 43 4.72 -27.43 -9.90
N SER A 44 3.44 -27.69 -9.78
CA SER A 44 2.48 -26.82 -9.10
C SER A 44 3.08 -26.43 -7.75
N PRO A 45 3.21 -25.13 -7.43
CA PRO A 45 3.54 -24.72 -6.08
C PRO A 45 2.55 -25.41 -5.15
N LYS A 46 2.99 -25.84 -3.97
CA LYS A 46 2.13 -26.45 -2.95
C LYS A 46 0.82 -25.68 -2.96
N SER A 47 -0.28 -26.36 -3.26
CA SER A 47 -1.59 -25.78 -3.50
C SER A 47 -1.94 -24.79 -2.40
N ALA A 48 -2.50 -23.65 -2.80
CA ALA A 48 -3.15 -22.77 -1.83
C ALA A 48 -4.00 -23.62 -0.87
N PRO A 49 -4.05 -23.27 0.44
CA PRO A 49 -4.88 -24.00 1.39
C PRO A 49 -6.27 -24.28 0.81
N GLU A 50 -6.88 -25.43 1.14
CA GLU A 50 -8.17 -25.84 0.54
C GLU A 50 -9.24 -24.75 0.56
N HIS A 51 -9.25 -23.92 1.59
CA HIS A 51 -10.18 -22.79 1.73
C HIS A 51 -9.94 -21.62 0.75
N TYR A 52 -8.90 -21.69 -0.10
CA TYR A 52 -8.69 -20.77 -1.23
C TYR A 52 -8.86 -21.46 -2.60
N ALA A 53 -9.32 -22.71 -2.60
CA ALA A 53 -9.59 -23.44 -3.81
C ALA A 53 -10.82 -22.88 -4.57
N PRO A 54 -10.89 -23.05 -5.90
CA PRO A 54 -12.08 -22.69 -6.65
C PRO A 54 -13.33 -23.37 -6.06
N GLY A 55 -14.37 -22.58 -5.83
CA GLY A 55 -15.61 -23.05 -5.22
C GLY A 55 -15.66 -23.01 -3.69
N PHE A 56 -14.56 -22.70 -3.03
CA PHE A 56 -14.60 -22.43 -1.59
C PHE A 56 -15.40 -21.13 -1.34
N MET A 57 -16.47 -21.25 -0.61
CA MET A 57 -17.27 -20.11 -0.13
C MET A 57 -17.12 -20.10 1.39
N PRO A 58 -16.33 -19.17 1.94
CA PRO A 58 -16.20 -19.04 3.38
C PRO A 58 -17.57 -18.85 4.02
N THR A 59 -17.94 -19.72 4.94
CA THR A 59 -19.11 -19.52 5.80
C THR A 59 -18.64 -18.67 6.96
N LEU A 60 -18.96 -17.38 6.90
CA LEU A 60 -18.52 -16.45 7.94
C LEU A 60 -19.66 -16.28 8.95
N GLU A 61 -19.47 -16.85 10.12
CA GLU A 61 -20.20 -16.44 11.32
C GLU A 61 -19.29 -15.47 12.09
N TYR A 62 -19.68 -14.20 12.13
CA TYR A 62 -18.93 -13.18 12.87
C TYR A 62 -19.48 -13.06 14.27
N SER A 63 -18.62 -13.16 15.26
CA SER A 63 -18.98 -12.84 16.63
C SER A 63 -17.92 -11.93 17.25
N GLU A 64 -18.34 -10.76 17.69
CA GLU A 64 -17.54 -9.90 18.56
C GLU A 64 -17.65 -10.30 20.05
N VAL A 65 -18.42 -11.34 20.35
CA VAL A 65 -18.51 -11.89 21.72
C VAL A 65 -17.16 -12.48 22.10
N ARG A 66 -16.57 -11.95 23.15
CA ARG A 66 -15.30 -12.41 23.72
C ARG A 66 -15.39 -12.42 25.24
N ALA A 67 -14.48 -13.12 25.88
CA ALA A 67 -14.27 -13.00 27.32
C ALA A 67 -13.63 -11.62 27.64
N GLU A 68 -13.83 -11.15 28.87
CA GLU A 68 -13.07 -10.00 29.39
C GLU A 68 -11.60 -10.36 29.51
N CYS A 69 -10.73 -9.42 29.17
CA CYS A 69 -9.28 -9.64 29.31
C CYS A 69 -8.90 -9.71 30.81
N ALA A 70 -8.15 -10.72 31.16
CA ALA A 70 -7.62 -10.87 32.52
C ALA A 70 -6.67 -9.73 32.89
N GLU A 71 -5.91 -9.22 31.90
CA GLU A 71 -5.02 -8.06 32.06
C GLU A 71 -5.68 -6.80 31.52
N ARG A 72 -6.08 -5.92 32.44
CA ARG A 72 -6.58 -4.59 32.11
C ARG A 72 -5.87 -3.53 32.93
N THR A 73 -5.29 -2.56 32.25
CA THR A 73 -4.49 -1.49 32.86
C THR A 73 -5.15 -0.13 32.64
N PRO A 74 -5.81 0.47 33.64
CA PRO A 74 -6.50 1.77 33.47
C PRO A 74 -5.59 2.89 32.97
N THR A 75 -4.32 2.89 33.35
CA THR A 75 -3.29 3.83 32.90
C THR A 75 -2.75 3.51 31.51
N LYS A 76 -3.31 2.51 30.83
CA LYS A 76 -2.91 1.99 29.52
C LYS A 76 -1.50 1.40 29.50
N ARG A 77 -1.25 0.46 28.65
CA ARG A 77 0.07 -0.08 28.34
C ARG A 77 0.37 0.09 26.85
N ALA A 78 1.64 0.12 26.48
CA ALA A 78 2.04 0.11 25.10
C ALA A 78 1.87 -1.29 24.52
N LEU A 79 1.12 -1.40 23.44
CA LEU A 79 0.98 -2.59 22.60
C LEU A 79 1.67 -2.31 21.27
N PHE A 80 2.34 -3.33 20.72
CA PHE A 80 3.11 -3.22 19.48
C PHE A 80 2.52 -4.10 18.40
N GLY A 81 2.38 -3.54 17.21
CA GLY A 81 1.83 -4.24 16.07
C GLY A 81 2.33 -3.74 14.74
N ASP A 82 1.80 -4.35 13.68
CA ASP A 82 2.04 -3.97 12.30
C ASP A 82 0.71 -3.85 11.55
N LEU A 83 0.47 -2.71 10.94
CA LEU A 83 -0.79 -2.39 10.24
C LEU A 83 -0.59 -2.25 8.72
N HIS A 84 0.56 -2.71 8.19
CA HIS A 84 0.88 -2.65 6.78
C HIS A 84 1.62 -3.91 6.35
N VAL A 85 0.87 -4.90 5.89
CA VAL A 85 1.35 -6.25 5.64
C VAL A 85 0.71 -6.82 4.37
N HIS A 86 1.54 -7.31 3.44
CA HIS A 86 1.12 -7.96 2.21
C HIS A 86 1.40 -9.45 2.22
N THR A 87 0.50 -10.19 1.60
CA THR A 87 0.54 -11.64 1.46
C THR A 87 0.42 -12.03 -0.02
N ALA A 88 0.26 -13.32 -0.31
CA ALA A 88 -0.01 -13.78 -1.67
C ALA A 88 -1.34 -13.26 -2.27
N PHE A 89 -2.16 -12.56 -1.51
CA PHE A 89 -3.33 -11.88 -2.06
C PHE A 89 -3.00 -10.55 -2.72
N SER A 90 -1.93 -9.88 -2.33
CA SER A 90 -1.38 -8.75 -3.09
C SER A 90 -0.82 -9.21 -4.42
N GLY A 91 -1.26 -8.58 -5.51
CA GLY A 91 -0.87 -8.99 -6.85
C GLY A 91 0.63 -8.91 -7.12
N ASP A 92 1.30 -7.92 -6.58
CA ASP A 92 2.74 -7.71 -6.69
C ASP A 92 3.53 -8.65 -5.76
N ALA A 93 3.12 -8.83 -4.51
CA ALA A 93 3.76 -9.78 -3.60
C ALA A 93 3.76 -11.20 -4.19
N TYR A 94 2.63 -11.64 -4.78
CA TYR A 94 2.57 -12.92 -5.47
C TYR A 94 3.51 -12.98 -6.68
N ALA A 95 3.51 -11.95 -7.53
CA ALA A 95 4.37 -11.88 -8.71
C ALA A 95 5.86 -11.84 -8.32
N GLU A 96 6.20 -11.25 -7.17
CA GLU A 96 7.55 -11.21 -6.60
C GLU A 96 7.93 -12.49 -5.83
N GLY A 97 7.08 -13.51 -5.82
CA GLY A 97 7.42 -14.85 -5.32
C GLY A 97 6.75 -15.25 -4.02
N THR A 98 6.01 -14.36 -3.34
CA THR A 98 5.32 -14.70 -2.10
C THR A 98 4.19 -15.71 -2.35
N ARG A 99 4.18 -16.76 -1.53
CA ARG A 99 3.18 -17.84 -1.54
C ARG A 99 2.53 -18.05 -0.17
N LEU A 100 2.82 -17.16 0.77
CA LEU A 100 2.25 -17.14 2.10
C LEU A 100 0.98 -16.28 2.09
N TYR A 101 -0.08 -16.78 2.71
CA TYR A 101 -1.40 -16.19 2.80
C TYR A 101 -1.62 -15.53 4.18
N PRO A 102 -2.72 -14.82 4.41
CA PRO A 102 -2.96 -14.10 5.66
C PRO A 102 -2.79 -14.93 6.93
N GLU A 103 -3.15 -16.21 6.92
CA GLU A 103 -3.01 -17.09 8.08
C GLU A 103 -1.53 -17.27 8.48
N ALA A 104 -0.64 -17.37 7.49
CA ALA A 104 0.79 -17.47 7.76
C ALA A 104 1.32 -16.18 8.36
N ALA A 105 0.85 -15.03 7.88
CA ALA A 105 1.20 -13.72 8.44
C ALA A 105 0.75 -13.59 9.90
N TYR A 106 -0.48 -13.99 10.22
CA TYR A 106 -0.97 -13.96 11.61
C TYR A 106 -0.24 -14.94 12.51
N ARG A 107 0.08 -16.15 12.02
CA ARG A 107 0.90 -17.12 12.77
C ARG A 107 2.30 -16.56 13.07
N PHE A 108 2.94 -15.95 12.07
CA PHE A 108 4.23 -15.30 12.24
C PHE A 108 4.15 -14.17 13.28
N ALA A 109 3.13 -13.30 13.18
CA ALA A 109 2.89 -12.22 14.15
C ALA A 109 2.75 -12.72 15.59
N LYS A 110 2.12 -13.89 15.77
CA LYS A 110 2.00 -14.58 17.07
C LYS A 110 3.30 -15.22 17.56
N GLY A 111 4.37 -15.14 16.76
CA GLY A 111 5.68 -15.75 17.08
C GLY A 111 5.77 -17.23 16.78
N GLU A 112 4.90 -17.77 15.91
CA GLU A 112 5.06 -19.11 15.39
C GLU A 112 6.10 -19.13 14.28
N GLU A 113 6.80 -20.27 14.14
CA GLU A 113 7.69 -20.49 13.01
C GLU A 113 6.89 -20.74 11.73
N ILE A 114 7.28 -20.07 10.65
CA ILE A 114 6.75 -20.29 9.31
C ILE A 114 7.90 -20.62 8.35
N LEU A 115 7.59 -21.29 7.25
CA LEU A 115 8.56 -21.55 6.19
C LEU A 115 8.52 -20.38 5.18
N PHE A 116 9.60 -19.63 5.13
CA PHE A 116 9.77 -18.51 4.21
C PHE A 116 10.32 -19.03 2.88
N PRO A 117 9.60 -18.83 1.74
CA PRO A 117 10.09 -19.28 0.44
C PRO A 117 11.28 -18.41 0.00
N GLY A 118 12.43 -19.05 -0.23
CA GLY A 118 13.59 -18.40 -0.85
C GLY A 118 13.50 -18.42 -2.38
N PRO A 119 14.31 -17.60 -3.09
CA PRO A 119 14.40 -17.65 -4.54
C PRO A 119 14.93 -19.02 -4.98
N GLY A 120 14.08 -19.81 -5.65
CA GLY A 120 14.43 -21.17 -6.10
C GLY A 120 14.43 -22.24 -5.01
N ASP A 121 14.05 -21.91 -3.79
CA ASP A 121 13.93 -22.85 -2.68
C ASP A 121 12.48 -23.37 -2.59
N THR A 122 12.29 -24.64 -2.83
CA THR A 122 10.99 -25.30 -2.74
C THR A 122 10.62 -25.66 -1.31
N ASP A 123 11.59 -25.79 -0.40
CA ASP A 123 11.36 -26.26 0.97
C ASP A 123 11.18 -25.10 1.97
N GLY A 124 11.60 -23.89 1.60
CA GLY A 124 11.54 -22.70 2.45
C GLY A 124 12.52 -22.76 3.63
N SER A 125 12.90 -21.60 4.13
CA SER A 125 13.71 -21.44 5.34
C SER A 125 12.82 -21.12 6.55
N PRO A 126 13.03 -21.73 7.72
CA PRO A 126 12.26 -21.39 8.91
C PRO A 126 12.59 -19.97 9.37
N VAL A 127 11.55 -19.19 9.59
CA VAL A 127 11.65 -17.83 10.14
C VAL A 127 10.65 -17.65 11.27
N LYS A 128 11.01 -16.84 12.25
CA LYS A 128 10.21 -16.60 13.45
C LYS A 128 10.55 -15.25 14.05
N LEU A 129 9.56 -14.57 14.63
CA LEU A 129 9.83 -13.40 15.47
C LEU A 129 10.40 -13.81 16.81
N ASP A 130 11.46 -13.14 17.25
CA ASP A 130 11.99 -13.28 18.61
C ASP A 130 10.98 -12.87 19.68
N ARG A 131 10.17 -11.87 19.37
CA ARG A 131 9.12 -11.36 20.24
C ARG A 131 7.82 -11.18 19.48
N PRO A 132 6.74 -11.92 19.82
CA PRO A 132 5.43 -11.80 19.20
C PRO A 132 4.90 -10.36 19.18
N LEU A 133 4.06 -10.04 18.20
CA LEU A 133 3.28 -8.81 18.17
C LEU A 133 2.04 -8.96 19.06
N ASP A 134 1.56 -7.82 19.56
CA ASP A 134 0.29 -7.75 20.29
C ASP A 134 -0.91 -7.70 19.33
N PHE A 135 -0.73 -7.05 18.17
CA PHE A 135 -1.79 -6.91 17.17
C PHE A 135 -1.22 -6.81 15.75
N THR A 136 -2.05 -7.13 14.74
CA THR A 136 -1.70 -6.98 13.32
C THR A 136 -2.96 -6.84 12.47
N ALA A 137 -2.83 -6.12 11.35
CA ALA A 137 -3.76 -6.18 10.23
C ALA A 137 -3.02 -6.57 8.95
N VAL A 138 -3.53 -7.55 8.22
CA VAL A 138 -3.12 -7.81 6.84
C VAL A 138 -3.86 -6.82 5.94
N THR A 139 -3.11 -6.14 5.07
CA THR A 139 -3.60 -5.02 4.26
C THR A 139 -3.23 -5.19 2.79
N ASP A 140 -3.52 -6.35 2.22
CA ASP A 140 -3.26 -6.64 0.82
C ASP A 140 -3.90 -5.61 -0.13
N HIS A 141 -3.23 -5.33 -1.26
CA HIS A 141 -3.70 -4.45 -2.33
C HIS A 141 -5.04 -4.92 -2.91
N SER A 142 -6.12 -4.21 -2.62
CA SER A 142 -7.48 -4.61 -3.02
C SER A 142 -7.77 -4.50 -4.53
N GLU A 143 -6.97 -3.72 -5.26
CA GLU A 143 -7.14 -3.48 -6.69
C GLU A 143 -7.02 -4.76 -7.53
N ALA A 144 -6.16 -5.68 -7.09
CA ALA A 144 -5.82 -6.90 -7.83
C ALA A 144 -6.49 -8.16 -7.30
N PHE A 145 -7.31 -8.09 -6.28
CA PHE A 145 -7.92 -9.27 -5.67
C PHE A 145 -8.57 -10.20 -6.71
N GLY A 146 -9.38 -9.64 -7.61
CA GLY A 146 -10.09 -10.42 -8.61
C GLY A 146 -9.18 -11.00 -9.68
N GLU A 147 -8.33 -10.16 -10.28
CA GLU A 147 -7.38 -10.56 -11.31
C GLU A 147 -6.41 -11.61 -10.80
N SER A 148 -5.84 -11.38 -9.62
CA SER A 148 -4.92 -12.30 -8.97
C SER A 148 -5.60 -13.65 -8.65
N PHE A 149 -6.83 -13.62 -8.15
CA PHE A 149 -7.60 -14.84 -7.88
C PHE A 149 -7.88 -15.63 -9.17
N ILE A 150 -8.40 -14.97 -10.21
CA ILE A 150 -8.73 -15.63 -11.50
C ILE A 150 -7.48 -16.28 -12.08
N CYS A 151 -6.35 -15.57 -12.09
CA CYS A 151 -5.11 -16.07 -12.68
C CYS A 151 -4.47 -17.24 -11.91
N ARG A 152 -4.86 -17.46 -10.67
CA ARG A 152 -4.32 -18.56 -9.84
C ARG A 152 -5.24 -19.78 -9.75
N ASN A 153 -6.50 -19.64 -10.16
CA ASN A 153 -7.50 -20.69 -9.95
C ASN A 153 -7.98 -21.26 -11.29
N PRO A 154 -7.39 -22.39 -11.74
CA PRO A 154 -7.76 -23.00 -13.03
C PRO A 154 -9.22 -23.41 -13.04
N GLY A 155 -9.91 -23.11 -14.16
CA GLY A 155 -11.30 -23.53 -14.38
C GLY A 155 -12.36 -22.69 -13.65
N ALA A 156 -11.99 -21.77 -12.77
CA ALA A 156 -12.96 -20.93 -12.07
C ALA A 156 -13.56 -19.84 -12.98
N TYR A 157 -12.74 -19.29 -13.87
CA TYR A 157 -13.13 -18.21 -14.80
C TYR A 157 -12.46 -18.37 -16.15
N PRO A 158 -13.10 -17.92 -17.26
CA PRO A 158 -12.51 -17.98 -18.61
C PRO A 158 -11.17 -17.24 -18.72
N GLY A 159 -11.01 -16.15 -17.97
CA GLY A 159 -9.81 -15.30 -17.94
C GLY A 159 -8.53 -16.00 -17.49
N TYR A 160 -8.61 -17.16 -16.82
CA TYR A 160 -7.44 -17.94 -16.37
C TYR A 160 -6.45 -18.24 -17.50
N ASN A 161 -6.96 -18.56 -18.70
CA ASN A 161 -6.15 -18.92 -19.87
C ASN A 161 -5.65 -17.70 -20.66
N SER A 162 -5.96 -16.48 -20.24
CA SER A 162 -5.51 -15.26 -20.91
C SER A 162 -3.99 -15.11 -20.86
N ARG A 163 -3.41 -14.43 -21.86
CA ARG A 163 -1.98 -14.12 -21.87
C ARG A 163 -1.57 -13.27 -20.66
N ALA A 164 -2.45 -12.38 -20.20
CA ALA A 164 -2.21 -11.59 -18.99
C ALA A 164 -2.02 -12.48 -17.75
N CYS A 165 -2.88 -13.50 -17.58
CA CYS A 165 -2.73 -14.46 -16.49
C CYS A 165 -1.47 -15.33 -16.61
N GLN A 166 -1.06 -15.69 -17.82
CA GLN A 166 0.18 -16.43 -18.05
C GLN A 166 1.38 -15.60 -17.59
N ILE A 167 1.50 -14.33 -18.04
CA ILE A 167 2.54 -13.39 -17.62
C ILE A 167 2.53 -13.21 -16.12
N TYR A 168 1.34 -13.07 -15.50
CA TYR A 168 1.21 -12.93 -14.07
C TYR A 168 1.75 -14.14 -13.29
N ARG A 169 1.46 -15.36 -13.77
CA ARG A 169 1.97 -16.59 -13.14
C ARG A 169 3.48 -16.81 -13.35
N GLU A 170 4.04 -16.32 -14.47
CA GLU A 170 5.49 -16.29 -14.70
C GLU A 170 6.19 -15.40 -13.66
N GLY A 171 5.47 -14.43 -13.09
CA GLY A 171 5.94 -13.59 -11.99
C GLY A 171 6.96 -12.53 -12.39
N LYS A 172 7.75 -12.08 -11.39
CA LYS A 172 8.77 -11.02 -11.54
C LYS A 172 8.15 -9.70 -12.03
N GLU A 173 8.98 -8.81 -12.54
CA GLU A 173 8.56 -7.50 -13.01
C GLU A 173 7.46 -7.51 -14.09
N PRO A 174 7.48 -8.39 -15.12
CA PRO A 174 6.35 -8.49 -16.06
C PRO A 174 5.03 -8.87 -15.38
N GLY A 175 5.07 -9.75 -14.38
CA GLY A 175 3.90 -10.14 -13.60
C GLY A 175 3.33 -8.98 -12.77
N VAL A 176 4.16 -8.14 -12.20
CA VAL A 176 3.72 -6.91 -11.50
C VAL A 176 3.11 -5.91 -12.48
N ARG A 177 3.77 -5.70 -13.63
CA ARG A 177 3.35 -4.69 -14.62
C ARG A 177 2.05 -5.02 -15.32
N VAL A 178 1.73 -6.29 -15.55
CA VAL A 178 0.53 -6.69 -16.29
C VAL A 178 -0.74 -6.14 -15.64
N PHE A 179 -0.75 -6.00 -14.33
CA PHE A 179 -1.86 -5.39 -13.59
C PHE A 179 -1.57 -3.95 -13.14
N GLY A 180 -0.32 -3.57 -12.96
CA GLY A 180 0.08 -2.23 -12.53
C GLY A 180 -0.14 -1.17 -13.61
N VAL A 181 0.28 -1.44 -14.85
CA VAL A 181 0.19 -0.47 -15.95
C VAL A 181 -1.24 0.00 -16.25
N PRO A 182 -2.27 -0.86 -16.35
CA PRO A 182 -3.66 -0.42 -16.54
C PRO A 182 -4.20 0.47 -15.41
N ARG A 183 -3.56 0.47 -14.25
CA ARG A 183 -3.95 1.24 -13.06
C ARG A 183 -3.13 2.52 -12.86
N ALA A 184 -2.05 2.69 -13.63
CA ALA A 184 -1.16 3.86 -13.50
C ALA A 184 -1.76 5.18 -14.01
N GLY A 185 -2.96 5.16 -14.60
CA GLY A 185 -3.66 6.36 -15.07
C GLY A 185 -4.56 7.00 -14.01
N THR A 186 -5.03 8.23 -14.26
CA THR A 186 -6.08 8.87 -13.46
C THR A 186 -7.45 8.20 -13.64
N ARG A 187 -7.59 7.35 -14.65
CA ARG A 187 -8.74 6.48 -14.92
C ARG A 187 -8.27 5.04 -14.97
N PRO A 188 -8.10 4.39 -13.80
CA PRO A 188 -7.61 3.03 -13.72
C PRO A 188 -8.59 2.06 -14.37
N GLN A 189 -8.07 0.98 -14.94
CA GLN A 189 -8.87 -0.02 -15.67
C GLN A 189 -8.53 -1.43 -15.21
N ARG A 190 -9.52 -2.32 -15.30
CA ARG A 190 -9.32 -3.75 -15.19
C ARG A 190 -8.82 -4.33 -16.52
N VAL A 191 -8.13 -5.46 -16.44
CA VAL A 191 -7.65 -6.18 -17.64
C VAL A 191 -8.80 -7.00 -18.22
N ALA A 192 -9.42 -6.51 -19.29
CA ALA A 192 -10.63 -7.10 -19.88
C ALA A 192 -10.47 -8.58 -20.30
N SER A 193 -9.27 -9.00 -20.75
CA SER A 193 -9.00 -10.41 -21.08
C SER A 193 -9.01 -11.34 -19.86
N VAL A 194 -8.91 -10.79 -18.65
CA VAL A 194 -9.01 -11.52 -17.37
C VAL A 194 -10.41 -11.39 -16.78
N CYS A 195 -10.94 -10.17 -16.77
CA CYS A 195 -12.11 -9.77 -15.98
C CYS A 195 -13.43 -9.81 -16.76
N GLY A 196 -13.40 -10.15 -18.07
CA GLY A 196 -14.53 -9.92 -18.96
C GLY A 196 -14.64 -8.46 -19.41
N PRO A 197 -15.48 -8.16 -20.41
CA PRO A 197 -15.55 -6.82 -21.04
C PRO A 197 -16.04 -5.73 -20.08
N ASP A 198 -16.82 -6.07 -19.09
CA ASP A 198 -17.39 -5.17 -18.08
C ASP A 198 -16.69 -5.26 -16.71
N GLY A 199 -15.70 -6.15 -16.57
CA GLY A 199 -14.97 -6.38 -15.34
C GLY A 199 -15.73 -7.14 -14.26
N ALA A 200 -16.88 -7.76 -14.58
CA ALA A 200 -17.74 -8.43 -13.61
C ALA A 200 -17.08 -9.62 -12.95
N ASP A 201 -16.35 -10.45 -13.71
CA ASP A 201 -15.66 -11.63 -13.18
C ASP A 201 -14.67 -11.26 -12.08
N CYS A 202 -13.91 -10.19 -12.27
CA CYS A 202 -12.96 -9.74 -11.26
C CYS A 202 -13.65 -9.13 -10.03
N ARG A 203 -14.79 -8.45 -10.19
CA ARG A 203 -15.55 -7.95 -9.03
C ARG A 203 -16.09 -9.10 -8.19
N GLU A 204 -16.63 -10.15 -8.80
CA GLU A 204 -17.09 -11.33 -8.06
C GLU A 204 -15.92 -12.09 -7.41
N ALA A 205 -14.83 -12.29 -8.13
CA ALA A 205 -13.63 -12.91 -7.58
C ALA A 205 -13.02 -12.11 -6.41
N SER A 206 -13.07 -10.77 -6.48
CA SER A 206 -12.62 -9.90 -5.37
C SER A 206 -13.42 -10.12 -4.09
N LYS A 207 -14.72 -10.41 -4.18
CA LYS A 207 -15.54 -10.70 -3.00
C LYS A 207 -15.12 -12.00 -2.31
N ILE A 208 -14.66 -13.00 -3.10
CA ILE A 208 -14.16 -14.27 -2.56
C ILE A 208 -12.89 -14.01 -1.75
N VAL A 209 -11.94 -13.28 -2.34
CA VAL A 209 -10.68 -12.93 -1.63
C VAL A 209 -10.98 -12.09 -0.39
N TRP A 210 -11.87 -11.11 -0.50
CA TRP A 210 -12.24 -10.27 0.64
C TRP A 210 -12.81 -11.08 1.81
N LYS A 211 -13.69 -12.04 1.53
CA LYS A 211 -14.19 -12.95 2.55
C LYS A 211 -13.07 -13.77 3.20
N ALA A 212 -12.10 -14.24 2.41
CA ALA A 212 -10.96 -14.99 2.93
C ALA A 212 -10.07 -14.11 3.85
N VAL A 213 -9.84 -12.84 3.49
CA VAL A 213 -9.11 -11.88 4.35
C VAL A 213 -9.83 -11.68 5.68
N ILE A 214 -11.16 -11.49 5.64
CA ILE A 214 -11.95 -11.32 6.86
C ILE A 214 -11.88 -12.59 7.71
N GLN A 215 -12.04 -13.77 7.11
CA GLN A 215 -12.00 -15.05 7.82
C GLN A 215 -10.66 -15.25 8.52
N ALA A 216 -9.55 -15.03 7.84
CA ALA A 216 -8.22 -15.17 8.42
C ALA A 216 -8.02 -14.24 9.63
N ALA A 217 -8.54 -13.01 9.57
CA ALA A 217 -8.52 -12.09 10.70
C ALA A 217 -9.39 -12.58 11.85
N GLU A 218 -10.57 -13.15 11.56
CA GLU A 218 -11.49 -13.69 12.59
C GLU A 218 -10.88 -14.92 13.31
N GLU A 219 -10.26 -15.81 12.57
CA GLU A 219 -9.60 -17.01 13.11
C GLU A 219 -8.35 -16.69 13.93
N ALA A 220 -7.67 -15.59 13.58
CA ALA A 220 -6.47 -15.16 14.30
C ALA A 220 -6.76 -14.44 15.62
N TYR A 221 -7.97 -13.85 15.79
CA TYR A 221 -8.31 -13.06 16.97
C TYR A 221 -8.46 -13.92 18.23
N ASP A 222 -7.69 -13.62 19.28
CA ASP A 222 -7.82 -14.27 20.58
C ASP A 222 -8.99 -13.69 21.39
N ARG A 223 -10.08 -14.46 21.49
CA ARG A 223 -11.28 -14.12 22.25
C ARG A 223 -11.28 -14.66 23.69
N THR A 224 -10.20 -15.32 24.10
CA THR A 224 -10.05 -15.85 25.46
C THR A 224 -9.69 -14.75 26.46
N PRO A 225 -9.80 -15.01 27.78
CA PRO A 225 -9.33 -14.05 28.79
C PRO A 225 -7.84 -13.70 28.68
N GLY A 226 -7.05 -14.50 27.97
CA GLY A 226 -5.64 -14.21 27.70
C GLY A 226 -5.42 -12.96 26.87
N CYS A 227 -6.32 -12.67 25.94
CA CYS A 227 -6.23 -11.52 25.02
C CYS A 227 -4.81 -11.36 24.48
N SER A 228 -4.21 -12.47 24.07
CA SER A 228 -2.78 -12.53 23.71
C SER A 228 -2.50 -11.88 22.37
N PHE A 229 -3.49 -11.84 21.47
CA PHE A 229 -3.34 -11.31 20.13
C PHE A 229 -4.63 -10.72 19.57
N THR A 230 -4.53 -9.52 18.98
CA THR A 230 -5.63 -8.87 18.27
C THR A 230 -5.33 -8.78 16.77
N SER A 231 -6.18 -9.38 15.94
CA SER A 231 -6.20 -9.16 14.49
C SER A 231 -7.28 -8.16 14.12
N LEU A 232 -6.96 -7.24 13.21
CA LEU A 232 -7.90 -6.29 12.64
C LEU A 232 -8.14 -6.64 11.17
N VAL A 233 -9.35 -6.37 10.67
CA VAL A 233 -9.68 -6.53 9.25
C VAL A 233 -9.20 -5.30 8.51
N GLY A 234 -8.49 -5.50 7.38
CA GLY A 234 -7.99 -4.38 6.60
C GLY A 234 -7.71 -4.73 5.14
N TYR A 235 -7.44 -3.70 4.37
CA TYR A 235 -6.92 -3.78 3.01
C TYR A 235 -6.18 -2.49 2.67
N GLU A 236 -5.33 -2.52 1.66
CA GLU A 236 -4.74 -1.30 1.11
C GLU A 236 -5.53 -0.82 -0.11
N TYR A 237 -5.82 0.48 -0.11
CA TYR A 237 -6.28 1.23 -1.26
C TYR A 237 -5.07 1.90 -1.93
N THR A 238 -4.75 1.48 -3.17
CA THR A 238 -3.47 1.76 -3.83
C THR A 238 -3.64 2.71 -5.01
N ARG A 239 -3.95 3.97 -4.74
CA ARG A 239 -4.09 4.98 -5.78
C ARG A 239 -2.71 5.47 -6.23
N SER A 240 -2.33 5.18 -7.50
CA SER A 240 -0.99 5.47 -8.03
C SER A 240 -0.99 6.11 -9.42
N PRO A 241 -1.69 7.23 -9.67
CA PRO A 241 -1.67 7.87 -10.98
C PRO A 241 -0.25 8.32 -11.34
N SER A 242 0.26 7.89 -12.50
CA SER A 242 1.64 8.17 -12.97
C SER A 242 2.74 7.72 -12.00
N GLY A 243 2.47 6.70 -11.18
CA GLY A 243 3.43 6.20 -10.18
C GLY A 243 3.49 7.03 -8.88
N MET A 244 2.68 8.07 -8.74
CA MET A 244 2.61 8.88 -7.52
C MET A 244 1.80 8.15 -6.45
N HIS A 245 2.40 7.88 -5.30
CA HIS A 245 1.75 7.12 -4.25
C HIS A 245 0.76 7.99 -3.44
N MET A 246 -0.50 7.67 -3.54
CA MET A 246 -1.57 8.19 -2.68
C MET A 246 -2.29 7.03 -2.01
N HIS A 247 -1.48 6.10 -1.53
CA HIS A 247 -1.91 4.87 -0.89
C HIS A 247 -2.43 5.10 0.52
N ARG A 248 -3.26 4.17 1.00
CA ARG A 248 -3.73 4.18 2.38
C ARG A 248 -4.21 2.82 2.83
N ASN A 249 -3.83 2.44 4.03
CA ASN A 249 -4.41 1.28 4.68
C ASN A 249 -5.78 1.62 5.23
N THR A 250 -6.75 0.79 4.92
CA THR A 250 -8.11 0.85 5.46
C THR A 250 -8.24 -0.19 6.54
N ILE A 251 -8.45 0.23 7.78
CA ILE A 251 -8.53 -0.65 8.96
C ILE A 251 -9.92 -0.56 9.55
N PHE A 252 -10.59 -1.69 9.67
CA PHE A 252 -11.92 -1.80 10.29
C PHE A 252 -11.81 -2.21 11.75
N LYS A 253 -12.77 -1.75 12.52
CA LYS A 253 -12.89 -2.10 13.93
C LYS A 253 -13.09 -3.60 14.16
N ASN A 254 -13.90 -4.23 13.31
CA ASN A 254 -14.33 -5.64 13.43
C ASN A 254 -14.69 -6.21 12.05
N ALA A 255 -15.30 -7.37 12.01
CA ALA A 255 -15.73 -8.05 10.79
C ALA A 255 -17.08 -7.57 10.22
N SER A 256 -17.76 -6.63 10.88
CA SER A 256 -18.94 -5.96 10.30
C SER A 256 -18.50 -4.93 9.28
N VAL A 257 -18.21 -5.37 8.05
CA VAL A 257 -17.59 -4.59 6.99
C VAL A 257 -18.41 -4.66 5.69
N PRO A 258 -18.25 -3.70 4.76
CA PRO A 258 -18.88 -3.79 3.44
C PRO A 258 -18.52 -5.10 2.72
N ALA A 259 -19.48 -5.65 1.96
CA ALA A 259 -19.32 -6.90 1.23
C ALA A 259 -18.25 -6.86 0.12
N PHE A 260 -17.76 -5.66 -0.21
CA PHE A 260 -16.75 -5.43 -1.23
C PHE A 260 -15.74 -4.39 -0.73
N PRO A 261 -14.42 -4.64 -0.84
CA PRO A 261 -13.41 -3.69 -0.41
C PRO A 261 -13.39 -2.48 -1.33
N GLY A 262 -13.06 -1.30 -0.80
CA GLY A 262 -12.77 -0.14 -1.62
C GLY A 262 -11.46 -0.33 -2.38
N ASN A 263 -11.43 -0.01 -3.66
CA ASN A 263 -10.21 -0.08 -4.46
C ASN A 263 -10.15 1.08 -5.45
N TYR A 264 -8.98 1.38 -5.97
CA TYR A 264 -8.75 2.52 -6.85
C TYR A 264 -9.52 2.45 -8.17
N ILE A 265 -9.85 1.24 -8.67
CA ILE A 265 -10.55 1.08 -9.95
C ILE A 265 -12.03 1.45 -9.82
N ASP A 266 -12.68 0.96 -8.77
CA ASP A 266 -14.12 1.16 -8.56
C ASP A 266 -14.41 2.49 -7.82
N TYR A 267 -13.44 3.02 -7.09
CA TYR A 267 -13.49 4.31 -6.34
C TYR A 267 -12.25 5.17 -6.69
N PRO A 268 -12.21 5.79 -7.87
CA PRO A 268 -10.98 6.38 -8.43
C PRO A 268 -10.49 7.65 -7.73
N THR A 269 -11.32 8.27 -6.89
CA THR A 269 -10.94 9.45 -6.13
C THR A 269 -11.05 9.23 -4.63
N LEU A 270 -10.34 10.02 -3.84
CA LEU A 270 -10.45 9.95 -2.39
C LEU A 270 -11.86 10.30 -1.89
N PRO A 271 -12.57 11.31 -2.43
CA PRO A 271 -13.98 11.52 -2.10
C PRO A 271 -14.87 10.30 -2.32
N ASP A 272 -14.65 9.52 -3.40
CA ASP A 272 -15.42 8.30 -3.67
C ASP A 272 -15.18 7.25 -2.57
N LEU A 273 -13.91 7.02 -2.21
CA LEU A 273 -13.55 6.08 -1.14
C LEU A 273 -14.14 6.49 0.21
N LEU A 274 -13.98 7.77 0.59
CA LEU A 274 -14.51 8.27 1.86
C LEU A 274 -16.06 8.29 1.87
N GLY A 275 -16.66 8.52 0.71
CA GLY A 275 -18.11 8.38 0.52
C GLY A 275 -18.59 6.94 0.76
N LYS A 276 -17.83 5.94 0.28
CA LYS A 276 -18.09 4.52 0.57
C LYS A 276 -18.02 4.22 2.07
N PHE A 277 -16.99 4.73 2.77
CA PHE A 277 -16.89 4.55 4.22
C PHE A 277 -18.11 5.10 4.96
N GLU A 278 -18.59 6.27 4.53
CA GLU A 278 -19.77 6.90 5.12
C GLU A 278 -21.05 6.09 4.85
N THR A 279 -21.30 5.74 3.58
CA THR A 279 -22.59 5.17 3.16
C THR A 279 -22.69 3.69 3.40
N GLU A 280 -21.64 2.91 3.09
CA GLU A 280 -21.68 1.45 3.17
C GLU A 280 -21.22 0.91 4.53
N CYS A 281 -20.35 1.62 5.25
CA CYS A 281 -19.88 1.20 6.57
C CYS A 281 -20.68 1.95 7.65
N ARG A 282 -20.37 3.21 7.91
CA ARG A 282 -20.86 3.94 9.09
C ARG A 282 -22.38 4.07 9.15
N LEU A 283 -23.05 4.28 8.02
CA LEU A 283 -24.52 4.42 7.92
C LEU A 283 -25.20 3.13 7.46
N GLY A 284 -24.50 2.26 6.75
CA GLY A 284 -25.09 1.08 6.10
C GLY A 284 -25.02 -0.21 6.93
N ILE A 285 -24.06 -0.34 7.84
CA ILE A 285 -23.85 -1.57 8.62
C ILE A 285 -23.72 -1.22 10.10
N GLU A 286 -24.56 -1.84 10.93
CA GLU A 286 -24.47 -1.70 12.38
C GLU A 286 -23.10 -2.17 12.89
N ALA A 287 -22.54 -1.42 13.84
CA ALA A 287 -21.22 -1.65 14.44
C ALA A 287 -20.01 -1.54 13.48
N CYS A 288 -20.21 -1.22 12.20
CA CYS A 288 -19.09 -0.93 11.29
C CYS A 288 -18.43 0.40 11.65
N ASP A 289 -17.12 0.38 11.80
CA ASP A 289 -16.30 1.59 11.98
C ASP A 289 -14.96 1.38 11.27
N VAL A 290 -14.40 2.44 10.71
CA VAL A 290 -13.22 2.38 9.83
C VAL A 290 -12.34 3.60 10.02
N ILE A 291 -11.02 3.39 9.92
CA ILE A 291 -10.01 4.45 9.79
C ILE A 291 -9.20 4.23 8.51
N SER A 292 -8.63 5.30 8.03
CA SER A 292 -7.74 5.34 6.88
C SER A 292 -6.37 5.86 7.32
N ILE A 293 -5.30 5.21 6.86
CA ILE A 293 -3.92 5.51 7.23
C ILE A 293 -3.13 5.76 5.95
N PRO A 294 -3.03 7.02 5.47
CA PRO A 294 -2.16 7.35 4.35
C PRO A 294 -0.70 7.02 4.66
N HIS A 295 0.00 6.51 3.64
CA HIS A 295 1.39 6.13 3.73
C HIS A 295 2.14 6.42 2.42
N ASN A 296 3.46 6.31 2.41
CA ASN A 296 4.33 6.65 1.30
C ASN A 296 4.06 8.04 0.71
N SER A 297 3.67 8.98 1.53
CA SER A 297 3.41 10.34 1.09
C SER A 297 4.69 11.02 0.57
N ASN A 298 5.88 10.61 1.06
CA ASN A 298 7.20 11.05 0.57
C ASN A 298 7.40 10.85 -0.94
N ILE A 299 6.63 9.97 -1.59
CA ILE A 299 6.67 9.73 -3.04
C ILE A 299 5.35 10.07 -3.73
N SER A 300 4.55 10.97 -3.17
CA SER A 300 3.26 11.39 -3.72
C SER A 300 3.31 12.59 -4.65
N SER A 301 4.47 13.23 -4.81
CA SER A 301 4.66 14.45 -5.65
C SER A 301 3.66 15.55 -5.30
N GLY A 302 3.50 15.86 -4.03
CA GLY A 302 2.61 16.90 -3.54
C GLY A 302 1.13 16.54 -3.46
N ASN A 303 0.74 15.29 -3.72
CA ASN A 303 -0.66 14.93 -3.89
C ASN A 303 -1.33 14.30 -2.66
N ALA A 304 -0.61 13.63 -1.77
CA ALA A 304 -1.20 12.92 -0.63
C ALA A 304 -2.03 13.85 0.27
N PHE A 305 -1.50 15.04 0.56
CA PHE A 305 -2.15 16.05 1.41
C PHE A 305 -2.39 17.37 0.67
N ASN A 306 -2.77 17.28 -0.62
CA ASN A 306 -2.99 18.44 -1.47
C ASN A 306 -4.32 19.13 -1.14
N PRO A 307 -4.33 20.38 -0.62
CA PRO A 307 -5.56 21.11 -0.35
C PRO A 307 -6.31 21.51 -1.64
N ARG A 308 -5.61 21.56 -2.79
CA ARG A 308 -6.20 21.88 -4.11
C ARG A 308 -6.80 20.66 -4.82
N SER A 309 -6.73 19.46 -4.23
CA SER A 309 -7.28 18.24 -4.86
C SER A 309 -8.77 18.30 -5.19
N LEU A 310 -9.49 19.27 -4.63
CA LEU A 310 -10.91 19.53 -4.83
C LEU A 310 -11.17 20.89 -5.47
N ALA A 311 -10.16 21.52 -6.07
CA ALA A 311 -10.33 22.81 -6.74
C ALA A 311 -11.44 22.72 -7.80
N GLY A 312 -12.30 23.73 -7.83
CA GLY A 312 -13.45 23.77 -8.76
C GLY A 312 -14.72 23.07 -8.28
N LEU A 313 -14.68 22.30 -7.19
CA LEU A 313 -15.92 21.81 -6.57
C LEU A 313 -16.60 22.91 -5.74
N PRO A 314 -17.94 22.85 -5.57
CA PRO A 314 -18.66 23.73 -4.65
C PRO A 314 -18.09 23.69 -3.24
N GLU A 315 -18.12 24.82 -2.52
CA GLU A 315 -17.50 24.93 -1.18
C GLU A 315 -18.10 23.95 -0.17
N ASP A 316 -19.41 23.68 -0.26
CA ASP A 316 -20.06 22.68 0.60
C ASP A 316 -19.52 21.25 0.36
N ALA A 317 -19.17 20.91 -0.89
CA ALA A 317 -18.55 19.63 -1.22
C ALA A 317 -17.11 19.56 -0.70
N GLN A 318 -16.35 20.65 -0.84
CA GLN A 318 -15.01 20.75 -0.26
C GLN A 318 -15.05 20.63 1.26
N GLN A 319 -16.01 21.31 1.91
CA GLN A 319 -16.17 21.26 3.37
C GLN A 319 -16.56 19.84 3.85
N ARG A 320 -17.50 19.17 3.17
CA ARG A 320 -17.83 17.77 3.47
C ARG A 320 -16.60 16.87 3.39
N HIS A 321 -15.79 17.04 2.37
CA HIS A 321 -14.56 16.23 2.23
C HIS A 321 -13.54 16.53 3.34
N ARG A 322 -13.36 17.79 3.74
CA ARG A 322 -12.50 18.15 4.90
C ARG A 322 -12.97 17.44 6.17
N VAL A 323 -14.28 17.44 6.42
CA VAL A 323 -14.89 16.74 7.57
C VAL A 323 -14.67 15.21 7.47
N GLN A 324 -14.85 14.63 6.29
CA GLN A 324 -14.60 13.20 6.07
C GLN A 324 -13.13 12.85 6.29
N ARG A 325 -12.19 13.63 5.77
CA ARG A 325 -10.76 13.40 6.03
C ARG A 325 -10.45 13.48 7.53
N GLN A 326 -10.94 14.48 8.23
CA GLN A 326 -10.75 14.60 9.68
C GLN A 326 -11.33 13.38 10.44
N ALA A 327 -12.44 12.82 9.95
CA ALA A 327 -13.10 11.67 10.58
C ALA A 327 -12.36 10.35 10.31
N TYR A 328 -11.84 10.15 9.10
CA TYR A 328 -11.28 8.87 8.64
C TYR A 328 -9.75 8.85 8.60
N ASP A 329 -9.06 9.90 8.12
CA ASP A 329 -7.60 9.99 8.08
C ASP A 329 -7.08 10.32 9.50
N ARG A 330 -7.10 9.33 10.39
CA ARG A 330 -6.78 9.53 11.81
C ARG A 330 -5.30 9.44 12.12
N LEU A 331 -4.56 8.71 11.30
CA LEU A 331 -3.14 8.42 11.47
C LEU A 331 -2.41 8.64 10.14
N ILE A 332 -1.11 8.85 10.22
CA ILE A 332 -0.17 8.77 9.10
C ILE A 332 0.89 7.73 9.46
N GLU A 333 1.27 6.92 8.48
CA GLU A 333 2.44 6.06 8.60
C GLU A 333 3.70 6.88 8.32
N MET A 334 4.49 7.07 9.37
CA MET A 334 5.65 7.95 9.36
C MET A 334 6.85 7.33 8.66
N THR A 335 7.02 6.02 8.79
CA THR A 335 8.11 5.26 8.16
C THR A 335 7.70 3.83 7.89
N GLN A 336 8.25 3.26 6.84
CA GLN A 336 8.18 1.87 6.43
C GLN A 336 9.37 1.55 5.51
N HIS A 337 9.43 0.37 4.88
CA HIS A 337 10.60 -0.03 4.07
C HIS A 337 10.94 0.95 2.92
N LYS A 338 9.99 1.75 2.45
CA LYS A 338 10.21 2.83 1.45
C LYS A 338 10.56 4.17 2.10
N GLY A 339 11.18 4.14 3.28
CA GLY A 339 11.76 5.28 3.95
C GLY A 339 10.79 6.13 4.77
N ALA A 340 11.30 7.26 5.25
CA ALA A 340 10.60 8.18 6.12
C ALA A 340 9.73 9.19 5.36
N SER A 341 8.54 9.44 5.90
CA SER A 341 7.59 10.47 5.44
C SER A 341 7.43 11.61 6.46
N GLU A 342 8.41 11.82 7.36
CA GLU A 342 8.35 12.88 8.35
C GLU A 342 8.72 14.24 7.76
N CYS A 343 9.90 14.32 7.18
CA CYS A 343 10.50 15.56 6.69
C CYS A 343 11.54 15.31 5.60
N VAL A 344 11.94 16.38 4.93
CA VAL A 344 13.08 16.43 4.01
C VAL A 344 13.71 17.82 4.08
N ASN A 345 15.04 17.88 4.18
CA ASN A 345 15.77 19.12 4.25
C ASN A 345 15.62 19.98 2.97
N GLY A 346 15.59 21.27 3.13
CA GLY A 346 15.37 22.24 2.05
C GLY A 346 13.91 22.44 1.63
N VAL A 347 12.96 21.61 2.12
CA VAL A 347 11.53 21.70 1.77
C VAL A 347 10.62 21.77 3.00
N THR A 348 10.98 21.04 4.06
CA THR A 348 10.19 20.98 5.30
C THR A 348 10.83 21.68 6.47
N ASP A 349 11.88 22.46 6.22
CA ASP A 349 12.63 23.16 7.25
C ASP A 349 11.72 24.06 8.07
N ILE A 350 11.82 23.92 9.38
CA ILE A 350 11.09 24.77 10.34
C ILE A 350 12.05 25.86 10.82
N LEU A 351 11.60 27.10 10.79
CA LEU A 351 12.38 28.28 11.15
C LEU A 351 13.60 28.55 10.23
N GLY A 352 13.70 27.86 9.09
CA GLY A 352 14.75 28.08 8.08
C GLY A 352 16.06 27.32 8.31
N ASP A 353 16.12 26.45 9.33
CA ASP A 353 17.27 25.62 9.60
C ASP A 353 17.02 24.16 9.18
N GLU A 354 18.08 23.52 8.65
CA GLU A 354 18.08 22.08 8.35
C GLU A 354 18.01 21.27 9.65
N ASP A 355 17.29 20.14 9.59
CA ASP A 355 17.21 19.16 10.67
C ASP A 355 18.12 17.98 10.34
N GLU A 356 19.13 17.71 11.17
CA GLU A 356 20.12 16.66 10.96
C GLU A 356 19.53 15.25 10.83
N TYR A 357 18.30 15.03 11.34
CA TYR A 357 17.62 13.75 11.28
C TYR A 357 16.70 13.59 10.08
N CYS A 358 16.38 14.64 9.34
CA CYS A 358 15.52 14.55 8.14
C CYS A 358 16.15 13.76 6.97
N GLY A 359 17.47 13.58 7.00
CA GLY A 359 18.16 12.71 6.03
C GLY A 359 18.15 11.22 6.38
N VAL A 360 17.70 10.85 7.60
CA VAL A 360 17.67 9.45 8.03
C VAL A 360 16.52 8.74 7.30
N GLU A 361 16.86 7.65 6.61
CA GLU A 361 15.92 6.86 5.80
C GLU A 361 15.20 7.68 4.70
N ALA A 362 15.75 8.83 4.28
CA ALA A 362 15.25 9.56 3.15
C ALA A 362 15.54 8.80 1.84
N ILE A 363 14.50 8.51 1.07
CA ILE A 363 14.64 7.84 -0.23
C ILE A 363 14.47 8.82 -1.40
N ARG A 364 14.15 10.07 -1.12
CA ARG A 364 13.89 11.11 -2.09
C ARG A 364 14.33 12.46 -1.56
N GLU A 365 15.25 13.10 -2.27
CA GLU A 365 15.83 14.40 -1.90
C GLU A 365 15.88 15.32 -3.11
N ILE A 366 15.90 16.63 -2.88
CA ILE A 366 16.12 17.62 -3.94
C ILE A 366 17.50 17.38 -4.57
N GLY A 367 17.54 17.33 -5.89
CA GLY A 367 18.77 17.10 -6.67
C GLY A 367 19.08 15.63 -6.94
N SER A 368 18.42 14.67 -6.29
CA SER A 368 18.58 13.25 -6.61
C SER A 368 17.97 12.89 -7.98
N GLU A 369 18.48 11.84 -8.61
CA GLU A 369 17.92 11.33 -9.88
C GLU A 369 16.88 10.26 -9.62
N GLU A 370 15.74 10.37 -10.30
CA GLU A 370 14.66 9.41 -10.25
C GLU A 370 14.23 8.97 -11.64
N GLN A 371 13.76 7.73 -11.76
CA GLN A 371 13.06 7.25 -12.95
C GLN A 371 11.58 7.61 -12.84
N ALA A 372 11.12 8.48 -13.72
CA ALA A 372 9.75 8.93 -13.78
C ALA A 372 8.97 8.27 -14.92
N PHE A 373 7.67 8.16 -14.71
CA PHE A 373 6.75 7.56 -15.66
C PHE A 373 5.84 8.63 -16.26
N ASP A 374 6.00 8.94 -17.54
CA ASP A 374 5.12 9.86 -18.26
C ASP A 374 3.98 9.07 -18.91
N THR A 375 2.76 9.29 -18.40
CA THR A 375 1.51 8.71 -18.94
C THR A 375 0.70 9.71 -19.75
N THR A 376 1.20 10.90 -20.02
CA THR A 376 0.47 11.95 -20.76
C THR A 376 0.40 11.65 -22.26
N GLY A 377 1.33 10.84 -22.78
CA GLY A 377 1.37 10.40 -24.17
C GLY A 377 0.55 9.12 -24.42
N TRP A 378 0.34 8.82 -25.70
CA TRP A 378 -0.31 7.58 -26.13
C TRP A 378 0.48 6.32 -25.74
N ILE A 379 1.80 6.43 -25.59
CA ILE A 379 2.69 5.38 -25.13
C ILE A 379 3.35 5.89 -23.84
N PRO A 380 3.18 5.20 -22.71
CA PRO A 380 3.89 5.54 -21.47
C PRO A 380 5.40 5.52 -21.68
N ARG A 381 6.08 6.57 -21.23
CA ARG A 381 7.54 6.72 -21.37
C ARG A 381 8.18 6.73 -20.01
N LEU A 382 9.27 6.00 -19.89
CA LEU A 382 10.18 6.08 -18.76
C LEU A 382 11.31 7.04 -19.10
N PHE A 383 11.63 7.96 -18.19
CA PHE A 383 12.73 8.89 -18.35
C PHE A 383 13.41 9.13 -17.00
N ARG A 384 14.68 9.49 -17.04
CA ARG A 384 15.39 9.95 -15.85
C ARG A 384 15.20 11.45 -15.71
N THR A 385 15.01 11.90 -14.49
CA THR A 385 14.88 13.31 -14.17
C THR A 385 15.43 13.59 -12.79
N THR A 386 15.83 14.84 -12.59
CA THR A 386 16.27 15.31 -11.28
C THR A 386 15.07 15.76 -10.47
N ILE A 387 15.00 15.32 -9.23
CA ILE A 387 13.97 15.72 -8.28
C ILE A 387 14.13 17.20 -7.94
N ARG A 388 13.06 17.93 -8.00
CA ARG A 388 12.97 19.35 -7.63
C ARG A 388 11.72 19.62 -6.80
N GLU A 389 11.62 20.78 -6.23
CA GLU A 389 10.40 21.21 -5.55
C GLU A 389 9.24 21.35 -6.56
N CYS A 390 8.03 20.97 -6.14
CA CYS A 390 6.81 21.13 -6.92
C CYS A 390 6.44 22.62 -7.04
N THR A 391 6.10 23.03 -8.25
CA THR A 391 5.66 24.40 -8.56
C THR A 391 4.22 24.41 -9.05
N ASP A 392 3.60 25.58 -9.14
CA ASP A 392 2.25 25.72 -9.71
C ASP A 392 2.16 25.26 -11.17
N ALA A 393 3.26 25.30 -11.91
CA ALA A 393 3.32 24.80 -13.29
C ALA A 393 3.14 23.27 -13.38
N ASP A 394 3.41 22.55 -12.31
CA ASP A 394 3.26 21.10 -12.25
C ASP A 394 1.80 20.68 -11.94
N PHE A 395 0.97 21.61 -11.52
CA PHE A 395 -0.41 21.33 -11.14
C PHE A 395 -1.33 21.30 -12.36
N ASP A 396 -1.89 20.14 -12.65
CA ASP A 396 -2.89 19.97 -13.71
C ASP A 396 -4.30 20.21 -13.16
N LEU A 397 -4.92 21.29 -13.61
CA LEU A 397 -6.29 21.67 -13.23
C LEU A 397 -7.35 20.66 -13.69
N LYS A 398 -7.07 19.87 -14.74
CA LYS A 398 -8.03 18.89 -15.26
C LYS A 398 -8.19 17.70 -14.31
N ASP A 399 -7.09 17.24 -13.75
CA ASP A 399 -7.07 16.07 -12.86
C ASP A 399 -6.95 16.48 -11.38
N ASN A 400 -6.75 17.77 -11.10
CA ASN A 400 -6.46 18.32 -9.76
C ASN A 400 -5.27 17.64 -9.08
N LEU A 401 -4.23 17.36 -9.84
CA LEU A 401 -3.03 16.67 -9.41
C LEU A 401 -1.77 17.41 -9.84
N TYR A 402 -0.76 17.38 -8.99
CA TYR A 402 0.60 17.68 -9.43
C TYR A 402 1.11 16.54 -10.29
N LYS A 403 1.72 16.84 -11.42
CA LYS A 403 2.28 15.87 -12.36
C LYS A 403 3.79 15.97 -12.40
N GLY A 404 4.42 14.81 -12.53
CA GLY A 404 5.86 14.71 -12.60
C GLY A 404 6.52 14.43 -11.25
N PRO A 405 7.80 14.03 -11.29
CA PRO A 405 8.56 13.74 -10.09
C PRO A 405 9.03 15.05 -9.46
N CYS A 406 8.32 15.49 -8.46
CA CYS A 406 8.68 16.63 -7.63
C CYS A 406 8.41 16.31 -6.16
N ILE A 407 8.95 17.10 -5.27
CA ILE A 407 8.74 17.04 -3.81
C ILE A 407 8.04 18.31 -3.36
N ALA A 408 7.07 18.18 -2.47
CA ALA A 408 6.45 19.32 -1.81
C ALA A 408 6.45 19.13 -0.29
N SER A 409 6.50 20.22 0.46
CA SER A 409 6.45 20.17 1.93
C SER A 409 5.28 19.31 2.45
N ARG A 410 4.13 19.39 1.79
CA ARG A 410 2.92 18.60 2.12
C ARG A 410 3.01 17.11 1.78
N ASP A 411 4.10 16.62 1.18
CA ASP A 411 4.37 15.19 1.04
C ASP A 411 4.81 14.56 2.37
N PHE A 412 5.18 15.39 3.32
CA PHE A 412 5.71 14.98 4.61
C PHE A 412 4.78 15.40 5.74
N ALA A 413 4.81 14.65 6.83
CA ALA A 413 3.93 14.86 7.96
C ALA A 413 4.00 16.29 8.51
N ARG A 414 5.21 16.86 8.65
CA ARG A 414 5.40 18.24 9.16
C ARG A 414 4.66 19.25 8.30
N GLY A 415 4.80 19.18 6.98
CA GLY A 415 4.08 20.06 6.04
C GLY A 415 2.58 19.78 5.99
N ALA A 416 2.17 18.52 6.03
CA ALA A 416 0.75 18.14 6.05
C ALA A 416 0.02 18.69 7.29
N TRP A 417 0.64 18.62 8.48
CA TRP A 417 0.07 19.21 9.69
C TRP A 417 -0.07 20.73 9.58
N LEU A 418 0.93 21.41 8.98
CA LEU A 418 0.87 22.85 8.74
C LEU A 418 -0.28 23.20 7.78
N GLU A 419 -0.46 22.45 6.70
CA GLU A 419 -1.62 22.62 5.81
C GLU A 419 -2.96 22.38 6.52
N GLY A 420 -3.00 21.42 7.43
CA GLY A 420 -4.16 21.17 8.29
C GLY A 420 -4.50 22.34 9.20
N LEU A 421 -3.51 23.00 9.81
CA LEU A 421 -3.69 24.20 10.62
C LEU A 421 -4.17 25.39 9.78
N LYS A 422 -3.61 25.57 8.57
CA LYS A 422 -4.09 26.60 7.62
C LYS A 422 -5.54 26.34 7.23
N ALA A 423 -5.92 25.11 6.93
CA ALA A 423 -7.30 24.75 6.62
C ALA A 423 -8.24 25.04 7.79
N TYR A 424 -7.83 24.75 9.02
CA TYR A 424 -8.61 25.05 10.22
C TYR A 424 -8.86 26.55 10.40
N ALA A 425 -7.85 27.37 10.15
CA ALA A 425 -8.00 28.84 10.26
C ALA A 425 -9.08 29.40 9.34
N HIS A 426 -9.35 28.75 8.19
CA HIS A 426 -10.33 29.20 7.21
C HIS A 426 -11.70 28.51 7.34
N SER A 427 -11.70 27.21 7.65
CA SER A 427 -12.90 26.37 7.58
C SER A 427 -13.36 25.80 8.92
N HIS A 428 -12.61 26.05 9.99
CA HIS A 428 -12.78 25.45 11.32
C HIS A 428 -12.75 23.90 11.33
N VAL A 429 -12.19 23.29 10.27
CA VAL A 429 -11.96 21.84 10.15
C VAL A 429 -10.50 21.60 9.77
N ASN A 430 -9.80 20.79 10.55
CA ASN A 430 -8.44 20.35 10.24
C ASN A 430 -8.47 18.95 9.60
N PRO A 431 -8.37 18.82 8.27
CA PRO A 431 -8.45 17.54 7.59
C PRO A 431 -7.21 16.65 7.81
N PHE A 432 -6.13 17.20 8.34
CA PHE A 432 -4.84 16.51 8.54
C PHE A 432 -4.43 16.45 10.02
N GLN A 433 -5.40 16.39 10.92
CA GLN A 433 -5.16 16.20 12.35
C GLN A 433 -4.84 14.72 12.64
N MET A 434 -3.69 14.26 12.19
CA MET A 434 -3.26 12.87 12.24
C MET A 434 -2.28 12.61 13.39
N GLY A 435 -2.42 11.45 14.05
CA GLY A 435 -1.38 10.84 14.87
C GLY A 435 -0.42 10.03 14.00
N VAL A 436 0.58 9.41 14.60
CA VAL A 436 1.64 8.69 13.88
C VAL A 436 1.66 7.21 14.23
N ILE A 437 2.03 6.39 13.24
CA ILE A 437 2.48 5.01 13.39
C ILE A 437 3.71 4.79 12.51
N ALA A 438 4.33 3.61 12.64
CA ALA A 438 5.24 3.04 11.67
C ALA A 438 4.80 1.60 11.37
N SER A 439 5.24 1.04 10.27
CA SER A 439 4.89 -0.31 9.82
C SER A 439 6.01 -0.91 8.98
N THR A 440 5.91 -2.18 8.58
CA THR A 440 6.93 -2.80 7.73
C THR A 440 6.66 -2.62 6.25
N ASP A 441 5.42 -2.65 5.80
CA ASP A 441 5.04 -2.80 4.39
C ASP A 441 5.69 -4.06 3.77
N THR A 442 5.81 -5.12 4.57
CA THR A 442 6.39 -6.39 4.13
C THR A 442 5.54 -7.03 3.04
N HIS A 443 6.19 -7.49 1.96
CA HIS A 443 5.52 -8.23 0.88
C HIS A 443 5.79 -9.74 0.93
N VAL A 444 6.19 -10.24 2.10
CA VAL A 444 6.54 -11.64 2.32
C VAL A 444 5.82 -12.26 3.52
N ALA A 445 4.70 -11.65 3.93
CA ALA A 445 3.85 -12.13 5.04
C ALA A 445 4.58 -12.26 6.38
N THR A 446 5.57 -11.39 6.66
CA THR A 446 6.34 -11.38 7.91
C THR A 446 6.15 -10.09 8.70
N PRO A 447 4.93 -9.82 9.23
CA PRO A 447 4.63 -8.61 9.97
C PRO A 447 5.58 -8.41 11.15
N GLY A 448 6.03 -7.17 11.35
CA GLY A 448 6.89 -6.80 12.48
C GLY A 448 8.31 -7.36 12.43
N ASN A 449 8.75 -7.94 11.31
CA ASN A 449 10.13 -8.37 11.14
C ASN A 449 11.05 -7.19 10.83
N THR A 450 11.38 -6.43 11.86
CA THR A 450 12.17 -5.20 11.81
C THR A 450 13.61 -5.39 12.31
N ALA A 451 14.03 -6.62 12.60
CA ALA A 451 15.39 -6.91 13.07
C ALA A 451 16.36 -6.89 11.89
N GLU A 452 17.13 -5.82 11.72
CA GLU A 452 18.08 -5.63 10.61
C GLU A 452 19.05 -6.81 10.43
N ALA A 453 19.49 -7.42 11.52
CA ALA A 453 20.43 -8.54 11.49
C ALA A 453 19.85 -9.81 10.83
N SER A 454 18.53 -9.96 10.79
CA SER A 454 17.83 -11.14 10.24
C SER A 454 16.72 -10.76 9.25
N TRP A 455 16.66 -9.49 8.83
CA TRP A 455 15.66 -9.05 7.88
C TRP A 455 15.84 -9.71 6.51
N PRO A 456 14.84 -10.47 6.01
CA PRO A 456 14.96 -11.20 4.74
C PRO A 456 14.75 -10.33 3.50
N GLY A 457 14.52 -9.04 3.65
CA GLY A 457 14.03 -8.13 2.63
C GLY A 457 12.51 -8.01 2.66
N HIS A 458 11.96 -7.08 1.88
CA HIS A 458 10.50 -6.87 1.79
C HIS A 458 9.84 -7.70 0.67
N ILE A 459 10.62 -8.27 -0.24
CA ILE A 459 10.20 -9.21 -1.29
C ILE A 459 11.12 -10.44 -1.32
N VAL A 460 10.62 -11.55 -1.86
CA VAL A 460 11.36 -12.84 -1.87
C VAL A 460 12.74 -12.72 -2.54
N HIS A 461 12.87 -11.95 -3.60
CA HIS A 461 14.16 -11.79 -4.30
C HIS A 461 15.23 -11.06 -3.49
N GLU A 462 14.87 -10.32 -2.47
CA GLU A 462 15.82 -9.62 -1.58
C GLU A 462 16.40 -10.52 -0.49
N ASN A 463 15.94 -11.76 -0.38
CA ASN A 463 16.50 -12.71 0.56
C ASN A 463 17.94 -13.15 0.20
N THR A 464 18.51 -12.65 -0.87
CA THR A 464 19.89 -12.87 -1.28
C THR A 464 20.67 -11.57 -1.35
N LEU A 465 21.99 -11.65 -1.14
CA LEU A 465 22.88 -10.50 -1.27
C LEU A 465 22.81 -9.90 -2.69
N GLU A 466 22.82 -10.75 -3.73
CA GLU A 466 22.66 -10.32 -5.12
C GLU A 466 21.32 -9.59 -5.34
N GLY A 467 20.24 -10.11 -4.77
CA GLY A 467 18.92 -9.48 -4.82
C GLY A 467 18.89 -8.11 -4.17
N ARG A 468 19.64 -7.89 -3.08
CA ARG A 468 19.72 -6.61 -2.37
C ARG A 468 20.64 -5.61 -3.06
N LEU A 469 21.77 -6.06 -3.62
CA LEU A 469 22.75 -5.20 -4.30
C LEU A 469 22.42 -4.99 -5.79
N GLY A 470 21.39 -5.65 -6.31
CA GLY A 470 21.02 -5.57 -7.73
C GLY A 470 20.53 -4.17 -8.12
N GLU A 471 20.59 -3.89 -9.44
CA GLU A 471 20.11 -2.64 -10.01
C GLU A 471 18.64 -2.37 -9.61
N PRO A 472 18.28 -1.09 -9.35
CA PRO A 472 16.91 -0.72 -9.03
C PRO A 472 15.98 -1.15 -10.16
N ARG A 473 14.85 -1.75 -9.81
CA ARG A 473 13.81 -2.06 -10.77
C ARG A 473 13.09 -0.78 -11.19
N LEU A 474 12.57 -0.80 -12.41
CA LEU A 474 11.87 0.31 -13.01
C LEU A 474 10.82 0.93 -12.07
N GLY A 475 10.91 2.24 -11.82
CA GLY A 475 9.98 2.96 -10.94
C GLY A 475 10.17 2.68 -9.45
N ARG A 476 11.25 2.01 -9.05
CA ARG A 476 11.62 1.79 -7.64
C ARG A 476 12.90 2.54 -7.31
N HIS A 477 12.98 2.99 -6.07
CA HIS A 477 14.18 3.53 -5.48
C HIS A 477 15.28 2.47 -5.40
N ASN A 478 16.51 2.88 -5.16
CA ASN A 478 17.62 1.98 -4.95
C ASN A 478 17.26 0.97 -3.84
N ARG A 479 17.51 -0.30 -4.07
CA ARG A 479 17.23 -1.35 -3.08
C ARG A 479 18.03 -1.20 -1.79
N LEU A 480 19.19 -0.53 -1.87
CA LEU A 480 19.99 -0.18 -0.69
C LEU A 480 19.31 0.88 0.20
N GLU A 481 18.35 1.62 -0.34
CA GLU A 481 17.56 2.59 0.40
C GLU A 481 16.36 1.95 1.12
N SER A 482 16.02 0.69 0.78
CA SER A 482 14.99 -0.06 1.50
C SER A 482 15.52 -0.51 2.86
N ASN A 483 14.72 -0.32 3.89
CA ASN A 483 15.02 -0.70 5.28
C ASN A 483 14.00 -1.70 5.82
N ALA A 484 14.16 -2.12 7.07
CA ALA A 484 13.25 -3.08 7.70
C ALA A 484 11.89 -2.47 8.11
N GLY A 485 11.70 -1.17 7.92
CA GLY A 485 10.50 -0.45 8.36
C GLY A 485 10.42 -0.28 9.87
N GLY A 486 9.19 -0.33 10.40
CA GLY A 486 8.95 -0.03 11.79
C GLY A 486 7.75 -0.76 12.40
N LEU A 487 7.40 -0.37 13.60
CA LEU A 487 6.27 -0.89 14.37
C LEU A 487 5.31 0.21 14.78
N ALA A 488 4.03 -0.09 14.76
CA ALA A 488 2.98 0.71 15.38
C ALA A 488 2.97 0.46 16.89
N GLY A 489 3.09 1.52 17.69
CA GLY A 489 2.84 1.50 19.11
C GLY A 489 1.48 2.08 19.44
N VAL A 490 0.69 1.43 20.29
CA VAL A 490 -0.66 1.85 20.69
C VAL A 490 -0.78 1.83 22.20
N TRP A 491 -1.22 2.94 22.81
CA TRP A 491 -1.55 3.00 24.23
C TRP A 491 -2.98 2.55 24.46
N ALA A 492 -3.18 1.33 24.94
CA ALA A 492 -4.50 0.75 25.18
C ALA A 492 -4.64 0.18 26.59
N VAL A 493 -5.87 0.12 27.07
CA VAL A 493 -6.19 -0.42 28.42
C VAL A 493 -6.09 -1.94 28.46
N GLU A 494 -6.29 -2.61 27.34
CA GLU A 494 -6.25 -4.06 27.15
C GLU A 494 -5.95 -4.38 25.69
N ASN A 495 -5.57 -5.62 25.39
CA ASN A 495 -5.33 -6.08 24.02
C ASN A 495 -6.64 -6.65 23.42
N SER A 496 -7.52 -5.75 22.99
CA SER A 496 -8.77 -6.10 22.32
C SER A 496 -9.03 -5.18 21.12
N ARG A 497 -9.84 -5.63 20.17
CA ARG A 497 -10.23 -4.82 18.99
C ARG A 497 -10.79 -3.45 19.39
N ASP A 498 -11.72 -3.44 20.36
CA ASP A 498 -12.32 -2.20 20.82
C ASP A 498 -11.28 -1.23 21.42
N ALA A 499 -10.42 -1.71 22.32
CA ALA A 499 -9.46 -0.88 22.99
C ALA A 499 -8.39 -0.35 22.02
N ILE A 500 -7.86 -1.21 21.15
CA ILE A 500 -6.86 -0.83 20.14
C ILE A 500 -7.47 0.12 19.12
N PHE A 501 -8.62 -0.23 18.52
CA PHE A 501 -9.24 0.59 17.49
C PHE A 501 -9.63 1.98 18.01
N GLN A 502 -10.17 2.07 19.21
CA GLN A 502 -10.46 3.36 19.83
C GLN A 502 -9.20 4.18 20.10
N SER A 503 -8.10 3.54 20.47
CA SER A 503 -6.82 4.24 20.65
C SER A 503 -6.25 4.73 19.31
N LEU A 504 -6.33 3.95 18.25
CA LEU A 504 -6.01 4.39 16.89
C LEU A 504 -6.85 5.62 16.49
N LYS A 505 -8.15 5.59 16.72
CA LYS A 505 -9.06 6.73 16.44
C LYS A 505 -8.72 7.97 17.26
N ARG A 506 -8.33 7.81 18.51
CA ARG A 506 -7.95 8.93 19.39
C ARG A 506 -6.52 9.40 19.17
N ARG A 507 -5.75 8.73 18.30
CA ARG A 507 -4.33 9.04 18.04
C ARG A 507 -3.44 8.83 19.26
N GLU A 508 -3.78 7.88 20.09
CA GLU A 508 -2.97 7.46 21.23
C GLU A 508 -1.93 6.45 20.77
N THR A 509 -1.10 6.89 19.83
CA THR A 509 -0.20 6.06 19.03
C THR A 509 1.17 6.69 18.89
N PHE A 510 2.15 5.88 18.53
CA PHE A 510 3.50 6.29 18.16
C PHE A 510 4.09 5.27 17.18
N GLY A 511 5.13 5.64 16.47
CA GLY A 511 5.91 4.76 15.62
C GLY A 511 7.30 4.53 16.17
N THR A 512 7.89 3.37 15.87
CA THR A 512 9.31 3.09 16.15
C THR A 512 9.94 2.43 14.92
N SER A 513 11.26 2.55 14.77
CA SER A 513 12.03 1.86 13.74
C SER A 513 12.35 0.39 14.10
N GLY A 514 11.49 -0.25 14.90
CA GLY A 514 11.59 -1.67 15.27
C GLY A 514 11.86 -1.94 16.76
N THR A 515 12.57 -1.06 17.44
CA THR A 515 12.77 -1.15 18.88
C THR A 515 11.45 -0.88 19.62
N ARG A 516 11.18 -1.66 20.71
CA ARG A 516 9.93 -1.51 21.47
C ARG A 516 10.09 -0.57 22.66
N ILE A 517 10.57 0.66 22.40
CA ILE A 517 10.55 1.75 23.36
C ILE A 517 9.11 2.20 23.62
N GLN A 518 8.84 2.73 24.81
CA GLN A 518 7.49 3.10 25.25
C GLN A 518 7.43 4.58 25.65
N PRO A 519 7.47 5.50 24.67
CA PRO A 519 7.47 6.93 24.95
C PRO A 519 6.08 7.39 25.41
N ARG A 520 6.01 8.22 26.44
CA ARG A 520 4.81 8.96 26.82
C ARG A 520 5.07 10.44 26.66
N PHE A 521 4.30 11.07 25.79
CA PHE A 521 4.38 12.50 25.56
C PHE A 521 3.02 13.15 25.80
N PHE A 522 3.00 14.20 26.60
CA PHE A 522 1.80 14.98 26.88
C PHE A 522 2.12 16.46 26.63
N ALA A 523 1.27 17.13 25.87
CA ALA A 523 1.37 18.57 25.64
C ALA A 523 0.03 19.24 25.92
N GLY A 524 0.05 20.39 26.58
CA GLY A 524 -1.14 21.16 26.92
C GLY A 524 -0.85 22.25 27.95
N GLU A 525 -1.88 22.98 28.31
CA GLU A 525 -1.83 23.91 29.42
C GLU A 525 -2.10 23.13 30.73
N TYR A 526 -1.06 22.95 31.52
CA TYR A 526 -1.16 22.20 32.77
C TYR A 526 -0.92 23.13 33.95
N SER A 527 -1.77 23.07 34.98
CA SER A 527 -1.56 23.68 36.27
C SER A 527 -1.14 22.62 37.29
N GLY A 528 0.00 22.80 37.95
CA GLY A 528 0.49 21.90 38.98
C GLY A 528 1.55 20.89 38.53
N ASP A 529 1.94 20.00 39.44
CA ASP A 529 2.97 18.99 39.23
C ASP A 529 2.42 17.86 38.32
N LEU A 530 2.97 17.72 37.12
CA LEU A 530 2.61 16.68 36.16
C LEU A 530 3.03 15.27 36.59
N CYS A 531 4.08 15.17 37.46
CA CYS A 531 4.57 13.89 37.95
C CYS A 531 3.65 13.25 39.01
N SER A 532 2.72 14.03 39.53
CA SER A 532 1.75 13.57 40.55
C SER A 532 0.40 13.12 40.00
N ARG A 533 0.22 13.07 38.65
CA ARG A 533 -1.04 12.75 37.99
C ARG A 533 -1.05 11.37 37.39
#